data_3ee9967a98a395bb6de4dd960843d7e5
#
_entry.id   3ee9967a98a395bb6de4dd960843d7e5
#
_cell.length_a   1.000
_cell.length_b   1.000
_cell.length_c   1.000
_cell.angle_alpha   90.00
_cell.angle_beta   90.00
_cell.angle_gamma   90.00
#
_symmetry.space_group_name_H-M   'P 1'
#
loop_
_entity.id
_entity.type
_entity.pdbx_description
1 polymer ?
#
loop_
_entity_poly.entity_id
_entity_poly.type
_entity_poly.pdbx_seq_one_letter_code
_entity_poly.pdbx_strand_id
1 'polypeptide(L)'
;MRLGSPVAGGNASAITEVLHDDRPSSAAYSEAMSNIASGNMLAEIAALMGDPARANMLIALMGGQALTAGELALHGGVSAQTASGHLARMVEGRLLSVEKQGRHRYYRLAGRAVAAAMETLMSLAADGPRRLHPVGPKDLALRSARSCYDHIAGRLGVALADGLQTKAYIELGEEAVTLTPPGQQFFCDFGIDLSPTTPRGRPFCRTCLDWSERRPHLAGRLGAALLDRMLELGWVARQPQGRALRITQAGQQGFRAQFGVTEDWMA
;
A
#
# COMPACT_ATOMS: atom_id res chain seq x y z
N MET A 1 -79.60 -3.79 36.99
CA MET A 1 -79.62 -4.20 38.40
C MET A 1 -78.14 -4.22 38.90
N ARG A 2 -77.85 -3.35 39.86
CA ARG A 2 -76.74 -3.34 40.82
C ARG A 2 -75.36 -3.52 40.31
N LEU A 3 -74.52 -2.47 40.36
CA LEU A 3 -73.74 -1.88 41.45
C LEU A 3 -72.49 -2.77 41.84
N GLY A 4 -71.35 -2.14 41.79
CA GLY A 4 -70.11 -2.56 42.44
C GLY A 4 -68.89 -1.80 41.98
N SER A 5 -68.68 -0.58 42.48
CA SER A 5 -67.37 0.06 42.67
C SER A 5 -66.82 -0.39 44.02
N PRO A 6 -65.64 0.06 44.46
CA PRO A 6 -64.28 0.22 43.88
C PRO A 6 -63.22 -0.49 44.77
N VAL A 7 -61.99 -0.61 44.39
CA VAL A 7 -60.85 -0.63 45.34
C VAL A 7 -59.62 0.00 44.75
N ALA A 8 -59.10 0.82 45.53
CA ALA A 8 -57.95 1.70 45.47
C ALA A 8 -56.57 1.05 45.36
N GLY A 9 -55.67 1.86 44.92
CA GLY A 9 -54.35 2.02 45.58
C GLY A 9 -53.21 1.20 45.01
N GLY A 10 -52.26 1.85 44.42
CA GLY A 10 -50.99 1.22 44.19
C GLY A 10 -49.97 2.17 43.49
N ASN A 11 -49.34 2.96 44.31
CA ASN A 11 -48.00 3.53 44.16
C ASN A 11 -47.49 3.81 42.75
N ALA A 12 -47.54 5.05 42.34
CA ALA A 12 -46.62 5.64 41.39
C ALA A 12 -45.22 5.74 42.05
N SER A 13 -44.41 4.74 41.88
CA SER A 13 -42.96 4.83 42.19
C SER A 13 -42.31 5.58 41.08
N ALA A 14 -41.88 6.80 41.35
CA ALA A 14 -41.10 7.64 40.46
C ALA A 14 -39.77 6.92 40.13
N ILE A 15 -39.66 6.43 38.92
CA ILE A 15 -38.35 6.05 38.35
C ILE A 15 -37.69 7.36 37.99
N THR A 16 -36.83 7.86 38.88
CA THR A 16 -35.88 8.92 38.57
C THR A 16 -34.80 8.27 37.70
N GLU A 17 -34.97 8.34 36.42
CA GLU A 17 -33.97 7.96 35.45
C GLU A 17 -32.82 8.97 35.59
N VAL A 18 -31.74 8.51 36.25
CA VAL A 18 -30.47 9.24 36.29
C VAL A 18 -29.90 9.14 34.87
N LEU A 19 -30.19 10.17 34.07
CA LEU A 19 -29.48 10.40 32.83
C LEU A 19 -28.02 10.66 33.20
N HIS A 20 -27.22 9.61 33.12
CA HIS A 20 -25.77 9.79 33.07
C HIS A 20 -25.46 10.64 31.85
N ASP A 21 -24.99 11.85 32.09
CA ASP A 21 -24.48 12.75 31.10
C ASP A 21 -23.12 12.18 30.63
N ASP A 22 -23.14 11.25 29.68
CA ASP A 22 -21.99 10.66 29.02
C ASP A 22 -21.35 11.63 28.01
N ARG A 23 -21.43 12.92 28.25
CA ARG A 23 -20.65 13.88 27.46
C ARG A 23 -19.18 13.74 27.87
N PRO A 24 -18.29 13.38 26.93
CA PRO A 24 -16.87 13.34 27.21
C PRO A 24 -16.41 14.71 27.70
N SER A 25 -15.51 14.73 28.68
CA SER A 25 -14.97 15.96 29.25
C SER A 25 -14.38 16.87 28.16
N SER A 26 -14.40 18.18 28.36
CA SER A 26 -13.84 19.15 27.42
C SER A 26 -12.37 18.87 27.06
N ALA A 27 -11.62 18.22 27.95
CA ALA A 27 -10.26 17.75 27.71
C ALA A 27 -10.22 16.58 26.71
N ALA A 28 -11.14 15.62 26.83
CA ALA A 28 -11.26 14.50 25.90
C ALA A 28 -11.71 14.96 24.50
N TYR A 29 -12.57 15.98 24.43
CA TYR A 29 -12.95 16.63 23.17
C TYR A 29 -11.78 17.39 22.54
N SER A 30 -10.95 18.06 23.34
CA SER A 30 -9.77 18.77 22.86
C SER A 30 -8.69 17.80 22.35
N GLU A 31 -8.48 16.65 23.01
CA GLU A 31 -7.55 15.61 22.54
C GLU A 31 -8.07 14.88 21.28
N ALA A 32 -9.36 14.59 21.20
CA ALA A 32 -9.96 13.98 20.01
C ALA A 32 -9.96 14.94 18.81
N MET A 33 -10.14 16.25 19.03
CA MET A 33 -10.10 17.28 17.98
C MET A 33 -8.67 17.55 17.48
N SER A 34 -7.63 17.30 18.28
CA SER A 34 -6.23 17.50 17.89
C SER A 34 -5.71 16.52 16.85
N ASN A 35 -6.43 15.42 16.60
CA ASN A 35 -6.06 14.38 15.62
C ASN A 35 -6.84 14.45 14.30
N ILE A 36 -7.76 15.41 14.13
CA ILE A 36 -8.45 15.61 12.86
C ILE A 36 -7.55 16.41 11.94
N ALA A 37 -7.14 15.80 10.82
CA ALA A 37 -6.35 16.47 9.80
C ALA A 37 -7.14 17.67 9.25
N SER A 38 -6.64 18.89 9.48
CA SER A 38 -7.22 20.10 8.90
C SER A 38 -6.89 20.22 7.42
N GLY A 39 -7.69 21.01 6.67
CA GLY A 39 -7.39 21.32 5.27
C GLY A 39 -5.98 21.91 5.08
N ASN A 40 -5.50 22.70 6.05
CA ASN A 40 -4.13 23.25 6.00
C ASN A 40 -3.07 22.15 6.11
N MET A 41 -3.22 21.20 7.03
CA MET A 41 -2.30 20.05 7.16
C MET A 41 -2.28 19.20 5.89
N LEU A 42 -3.44 18.98 5.30
CA LEU A 42 -3.55 18.28 4.01
C LEU A 42 -2.81 19.06 2.91
N ALA A 43 -3.00 20.40 2.85
CA ALA A 43 -2.35 21.25 1.87
C ALA A 43 -0.82 21.25 2.02
N GLU A 44 -0.30 21.24 3.24
CA GLU A 44 1.15 21.15 3.52
C GLU A 44 1.74 19.84 2.98
N ILE A 45 1.10 18.69 3.26
CA ILE A 45 1.53 17.38 2.75
C ILE A 45 1.42 17.35 1.22
N ALA A 46 0.31 17.83 0.66
CA ALA A 46 0.11 17.90 -0.79
C ALA A 46 1.17 18.78 -1.48
N ALA A 47 1.53 19.92 -0.89
CA ALA A 47 2.58 20.80 -1.40
C ALA A 47 3.96 20.13 -1.36
N LEU A 48 4.24 19.31 -0.34
CA LEU A 48 5.47 18.52 -0.29
C LEU A 48 5.53 17.49 -1.40
N MET A 49 4.42 16.84 -1.72
CA MET A 49 4.34 15.80 -2.76
C MET A 49 4.23 16.39 -4.18
N GLY A 50 3.69 17.59 -4.32
CA GLY A 50 3.39 18.23 -5.62
C GLY A 50 4.58 18.86 -6.36
N ASP A 51 5.75 18.93 -5.75
CA ASP A 51 6.96 19.40 -6.42
C ASP A 51 7.55 18.29 -7.31
N PRO A 52 7.88 18.54 -8.59
CA PRO A 52 8.32 17.50 -9.52
C PRO A 52 9.57 16.73 -9.05
N ALA A 53 10.56 17.41 -8.47
CA ALA A 53 11.78 16.74 -8.00
C ALA A 53 11.48 15.86 -6.80
N ARG A 54 10.68 16.33 -5.82
CA ARG A 54 10.26 15.53 -4.68
C ARG A 54 9.37 14.37 -5.08
N ALA A 55 8.43 14.56 -6.00
CA ALA A 55 7.60 13.48 -6.53
C ALA A 55 8.44 12.37 -7.15
N ASN A 56 9.45 12.72 -7.97
CA ASN A 56 10.36 11.74 -8.57
C ASN A 56 11.20 10.99 -7.52
N MET A 57 11.68 11.70 -6.48
CA MET A 57 12.38 11.06 -5.35
C MET A 57 11.47 10.08 -4.59
N LEU A 58 10.23 10.46 -4.31
CA LEU A 58 9.23 9.59 -3.65
C LEU A 58 8.91 8.36 -4.52
N ILE A 59 8.73 8.56 -5.83
CA ILE A 59 8.51 7.47 -6.80
C ILE A 59 9.70 6.49 -6.81
N ALA A 60 10.94 6.97 -6.75
CA ALA A 60 12.11 6.11 -6.68
C ALA A 60 12.12 5.22 -5.43
N LEU A 61 11.68 5.77 -4.29
CA LEU A 61 11.59 5.06 -3.00
C LEU A 61 10.43 4.05 -2.93
N MET A 62 9.47 4.12 -3.86
CA MET A 62 8.42 3.09 -4.01
C MET A 62 8.98 1.72 -4.40
N GLY A 63 10.27 1.59 -4.68
CA GLY A 63 10.98 0.33 -4.84
C GLY A 63 11.21 -0.43 -3.54
N GLY A 64 10.89 0.15 -2.39
CA GLY A 64 11.11 -0.44 -1.08
C GLY A 64 12.57 -0.40 -0.62
N GLN A 65 13.51 0.05 -1.46
CA GLN A 65 14.92 0.20 -1.13
C GLN A 65 15.19 1.53 -0.44
N ALA A 66 16.23 1.55 0.41
CA ALA A 66 16.77 2.79 0.91
C ALA A 66 17.74 3.38 -0.12
N LEU A 67 17.64 4.68 -0.34
CA LEU A 67 18.50 5.40 -1.28
C LEU A 67 19.25 6.52 -0.56
N THR A 68 20.47 6.79 -1.03
CA THR A 68 21.27 7.92 -0.56
C THR A 68 20.78 9.24 -1.14
N ALA A 69 21.20 10.37 -0.55
CA ALA A 69 20.87 11.70 -1.08
C ALA A 69 21.37 11.89 -2.53
N GLY A 70 22.54 11.33 -2.87
CA GLY A 70 23.10 11.41 -4.22
C GLY A 70 22.26 10.66 -5.25
N GLU A 71 21.83 9.43 -4.92
CA GLU A 71 20.94 8.65 -5.79
C GLU A 71 19.58 9.37 -5.97
N LEU A 72 19.02 9.90 -4.88
CA LEU A 72 17.76 10.66 -4.94
C LEU A 72 17.90 11.96 -5.73
N ALA A 73 19.04 12.62 -5.68
CA ALA A 73 19.32 13.79 -6.52
C ALA A 73 19.24 13.46 -8.01
N LEU A 74 19.80 12.31 -8.42
CA LEU A 74 19.72 11.82 -9.79
C LEU A 74 18.27 11.55 -10.20
N HIS A 75 17.48 10.90 -9.35
CA HIS A 75 16.06 10.65 -9.61
C HIS A 75 15.23 11.94 -9.67
N GLY A 76 15.54 12.90 -8.82
CA GLY A 76 14.89 14.22 -8.80
C GLY A 76 15.30 15.15 -9.93
N GLY A 77 16.38 14.84 -10.64
CA GLY A 77 16.94 15.71 -11.68
C GLY A 77 17.48 17.04 -11.13
N VAL A 78 18.00 17.06 -9.90
CA VAL A 78 18.49 18.25 -9.20
C VAL A 78 19.89 18.08 -8.66
N SER A 79 20.53 19.20 -8.25
CA SER A 79 21.83 19.16 -7.59
C SER A 79 21.77 18.45 -6.23
N ALA A 80 22.90 17.91 -5.76
CA ALA A 80 22.97 17.29 -4.43
C ALA A 80 22.59 18.25 -3.30
N GLN A 81 22.91 19.55 -3.45
CA GLN A 81 22.54 20.57 -2.48
C GLN A 81 21.02 20.79 -2.45
N THR A 82 20.39 20.93 -3.61
CA THR A 82 18.93 21.08 -3.75
C THR A 82 18.22 19.84 -3.21
N ALA A 83 18.72 18.63 -3.56
CA ALA A 83 18.18 17.39 -3.03
C ALA A 83 18.22 17.33 -1.50
N SER A 84 19.33 17.76 -0.89
CA SER A 84 19.43 17.80 0.58
C SER A 84 18.36 18.67 1.22
N GLY A 85 18.04 19.83 0.64
CA GLY A 85 16.96 20.68 1.10
C GLY A 85 15.57 20.04 0.93
N HIS A 86 15.32 19.38 -0.22
CA HIS A 86 14.09 18.64 -0.46
C HIS A 86 13.92 17.48 0.53
N LEU A 87 14.98 16.72 0.77
CA LEU A 87 14.98 15.57 1.68
C LEU A 87 14.73 16.01 3.13
N ALA A 88 15.36 17.09 3.59
CA ALA A 88 15.13 17.63 4.92
C ALA A 88 13.64 17.98 5.14
N ARG A 89 13.02 18.70 4.20
CA ARG A 89 11.60 19.07 4.25
C ARG A 89 10.68 17.84 4.24
N MET A 90 11.00 16.81 3.45
CA MET A 90 10.21 15.58 3.40
C MET A 90 10.35 14.73 4.68
N VAL A 91 11.51 14.76 5.34
CA VAL A 91 11.70 14.13 6.66
C VAL A 91 10.91 14.88 7.73
N GLU A 92 10.98 16.23 7.75
CA GLU A 92 10.21 17.06 8.66
C GLU A 92 8.69 16.84 8.48
N GLY A 93 8.22 16.78 7.24
CA GLY A 93 6.83 16.48 6.88
C GLY A 93 6.46 14.99 7.05
N ARG A 94 7.30 14.15 7.63
CA ARG A 94 7.08 12.72 7.89
C ARG A 94 6.73 11.90 6.64
N LEU A 95 7.14 12.35 5.48
CA LEU A 95 7.06 11.57 4.24
C LEU A 95 8.23 10.59 4.11
N LEU A 96 9.38 10.94 4.66
CA LEU A 96 10.58 10.11 4.67
C LEU A 96 11.06 9.83 6.08
N SER A 97 11.66 8.65 6.27
CA SER A 97 12.58 8.36 7.36
C SER A 97 14.01 8.36 6.85
N VAL A 98 14.95 8.69 7.73
CA VAL A 98 16.38 8.71 7.43
C VAL A 98 17.12 7.87 8.45
N GLU A 99 17.99 7.00 7.97
CA GLU A 99 18.89 6.19 8.77
C GLU A 99 20.33 6.57 8.44
N LYS A 100 21.17 6.75 9.46
CA LYS A 100 22.57 7.08 9.30
C LYS A 100 23.39 5.81 9.46
N GLN A 101 24.16 5.47 8.43
CA GLN A 101 25.10 4.36 8.46
C GLN A 101 26.51 4.86 8.10
N GLY A 102 27.37 4.99 9.10
CA GLY A 102 28.68 5.61 8.92
C GLY A 102 28.57 7.07 8.44
N ARG A 103 29.21 7.38 7.31
CA ARG A 103 29.16 8.70 6.66
C ARG A 103 27.95 8.90 5.74
N HIS A 104 27.17 7.84 5.48
CA HIS A 104 26.04 7.86 4.55
C HIS A 104 24.72 8.03 5.29
N ARG A 105 23.77 8.71 4.65
CA ARG A 105 22.39 8.82 5.05
C ARG A 105 21.54 8.11 4.02
N TYR A 106 20.72 7.17 4.48
CA TYR A 106 19.81 6.40 3.66
C TYR A 106 18.38 6.82 3.96
N TYR A 107 17.62 7.11 2.93
CA TYR A 107 16.25 7.58 3.02
C TYR A 107 15.31 6.47 2.57
N ARG A 108 14.17 6.36 3.26
CA ARG A 108 13.06 5.47 2.92
C ARG A 108 11.76 6.24 3.02
N LEU A 109 10.67 5.73 2.41
CA LEU A 109 9.34 6.20 2.77
C LEU A 109 9.11 5.96 4.26
N ALA A 110 8.51 6.95 4.97
CA ALA A 110 8.33 6.89 6.42
C ALA A 110 7.39 5.75 6.87
N GLY A 111 6.64 5.17 5.93
CA GLY A 111 5.79 4.02 6.20
C GLY A 111 4.80 3.75 5.09
N ARG A 112 3.98 2.73 5.32
CA ARG A 112 2.97 2.27 4.34
C ARG A 112 1.90 3.30 4.02
N ALA A 113 1.53 4.14 4.98
CA ALA A 113 0.56 5.19 4.72
C ALA A 113 1.02 6.14 3.61
N VAL A 114 2.33 6.50 3.61
CA VAL A 114 2.92 7.31 2.55
C VAL A 114 2.94 6.55 1.23
N ALA A 115 3.30 5.26 1.24
CA ALA A 115 3.31 4.42 0.05
C ALA A 115 1.89 4.30 -0.56
N ALA A 116 0.87 4.06 0.28
CA ALA A 116 -0.53 3.99 -0.17
C ALA A 116 -1.02 5.30 -0.76
N ALA A 117 -0.67 6.44 -0.15
CA ALA A 117 -0.99 7.76 -0.70
C ALA A 117 -0.33 7.97 -2.08
N MET A 118 0.94 7.56 -2.23
CA MET A 118 1.65 7.61 -3.51
C MET A 118 0.98 6.71 -4.57
N GLU A 119 0.59 5.49 -4.21
CA GLU A 119 -0.14 4.57 -5.11
C GLU A 119 -1.43 5.22 -5.61
N THR A 120 -2.22 5.79 -4.71
CA THR A 120 -3.48 6.49 -5.06
C THR A 120 -3.23 7.69 -5.97
N LEU A 121 -2.25 8.54 -5.66
CA LEU A 121 -1.91 9.69 -6.48
C LEU A 121 -1.38 9.28 -7.86
N MET A 122 -0.60 8.20 -7.94
CA MET A 122 -0.11 7.66 -9.21
C MET A 122 -1.27 7.12 -10.06
N SER A 123 -2.27 6.49 -9.45
CA SER A 123 -3.48 6.04 -10.14
C SER A 123 -4.28 7.23 -10.69
N LEU A 124 -4.51 8.25 -9.86
CA LEU A 124 -5.18 9.49 -10.31
C LEU A 124 -4.41 10.20 -11.43
N ALA A 125 -3.08 10.29 -11.31
CA ALA A 125 -2.24 10.91 -12.35
C ALA A 125 -2.28 10.13 -13.66
N ALA A 126 -2.41 8.80 -13.58
CA ALA A 126 -2.53 7.95 -14.75
C ALA A 126 -3.93 8.06 -15.41
N ASP A 127 -4.98 8.44 -14.67
CA ASP A 127 -6.34 8.71 -15.19
C ASP A 127 -6.47 10.10 -15.84
N GLY A 128 -5.49 10.97 -15.61
CA GLY A 128 -5.47 12.30 -16.18
C GLY A 128 -5.31 12.31 -17.71
N PRO A 129 -5.37 13.50 -18.32
CA PRO A 129 -5.22 13.64 -19.77
C PRO A 129 -3.92 12.98 -20.23
N ARG A 130 -4.03 12.12 -21.25
CA ARG A 130 -2.90 11.37 -21.80
C ARG A 130 -1.86 12.35 -22.35
N ARG A 131 -0.75 12.47 -21.67
CA ARG A 131 0.43 13.13 -22.21
C ARG A 131 1.13 12.11 -23.11
N LEU A 132 1.22 12.42 -24.40
CA LEU A 132 1.95 11.61 -25.38
C LEU A 132 3.46 11.75 -25.09
N HIS A 133 3.96 10.91 -24.20
CA HIS A 133 5.40 10.72 -24.06
C HIS A 133 5.79 9.43 -24.78
N PRO A 134 6.87 9.43 -25.55
CA PRO A 134 7.38 8.19 -26.14
C PRO A 134 7.72 7.21 -25.03
N VAL A 135 7.22 5.98 -25.14
CA VAL A 135 7.49 4.91 -24.17
C VAL A 135 8.89 4.38 -24.43
N GLY A 136 9.82 4.68 -23.52
CA GLY A 136 11.19 4.18 -23.62
C GLY A 136 11.36 2.77 -23.05
N PRO A 137 12.52 2.11 -23.25
CA PRO A 137 12.78 0.78 -22.71
C PRO A 137 12.64 0.67 -21.19
N LYS A 138 12.99 1.74 -20.46
CA LYS A 138 12.81 1.81 -18.99
C LYS A 138 11.34 1.78 -18.60
N ASP A 139 10.48 2.45 -19.34
CA ASP A 139 9.04 2.47 -19.09
C ASP A 139 8.42 1.10 -19.40
N LEU A 140 8.87 0.44 -20.46
CA LEU A 140 8.47 -0.93 -20.79
C LEU A 140 8.85 -1.90 -19.67
N ALA A 141 10.06 -1.82 -19.14
CA ALA A 141 10.49 -2.65 -18.03
C ALA A 141 9.63 -2.43 -16.76
N LEU A 142 9.31 -1.17 -16.45
CA LEU A 142 8.43 -0.84 -15.31
C LEU A 142 6.99 -1.33 -15.53
N ARG A 143 6.48 -1.33 -16.74
CA ARG A 143 5.16 -1.87 -17.08
C ARG A 143 5.14 -3.39 -17.03
N SER A 144 6.23 -4.05 -17.46
CA SER A 144 6.34 -5.49 -17.46
C SER A 144 6.31 -6.06 -16.03
N ALA A 145 7.28 -5.71 -15.20
CA ALA A 145 7.33 -6.13 -13.80
C ALA A 145 8.05 -5.09 -12.96
N ARG A 146 7.47 -4.74 -11.83
CA ARG A 146 8.05 -3.79 -10.87
C ARG A 146 7.66 -4.13 -9.44
N SER A 147 8.41 -3.62 -8.49
CA SER A 147 7.94 -3.54 -7.11
C SER A 147 7.04 -2.31 -6.94
N CYS A 148 5.90 -2.51 -6.28
CA CYS A 148 5.01 -1.48 -5.79
C CYS A 148 5.10 -1.46 -4.27
N TYR A 149 6.04 -0.68 -3.75
CA TYR A 149 6.51 -0.69 -2.37
C TYR A 149 7.09 -2.05 -1.96
N ASP A 150 6.27 -3.00 -1.53
CA ASP A 150 6.72 -4.30 -1.01
C ASP A 150 6.08 -5.52 -1.71
N HIS A 151 5.36 -5.33 -2.81
CA HIS A 151 4.70 -6.40 -3.57
C HIS A 151 4.91 -6.23 -5.07
N ILE A 152 4.58 -7.27 -5.86
CA ILE A 152 4.79 -7.29 -7.31
C ILE A 152 3.64 -6.57 -8.00
N ALA A 153 3.97 -5.72 -8.97
CA ALA A 153 3.07 -4.96 -9.81
C ALA A 153 3.49 -4.99 -11.29
N GLY A 154 2.77 -4.27 -12.13
CA GLY A 154 2.89 -4.32 -13.57
C GLY A 154 2.13 -5.53 -14.14
N ARG A 155 2.33 -5.79 -15.42
CA ARG A 155 1.69 -6.91 -16.11
C ARG A 155 1.88 -8.24 -15.39
N LEU A 156 3.10 -8.51 -14.88
CA LEU A 156 3.36 -9.71 -14.08
C LEU A 156 2.50 -9.76 -12.82
N GLY A 157 2.39 -8.66 -12.06
CA GLY A 157 1.58 -8.62 -10.83
C GLY A 157 0.12 -8.90 -11.11
N VAL A 158 -0.42 -8.35 -12.18
CA VAL A 158 -1.80 -8.59 -12.64
C VAL A 158 -1.97 -10.05 -13.11
N ALA A 159 -1.05 -10.56 -13.94
CA ALA A 159 -1.11 -11.93 -14.44
C ALA A 159 -1.03 -12.98 -13.31
N LEU A 160 -0.24 -12.72 -12.27
CA LEU A 160 -0.20 -13.56 -11.07
C LEU A 160 -1.53 -13.59 -10.32
N ALA A 161 -2.17 -12.42 -10.16
CA ALA A 161 -3.48 -12.32 -9.53
C ALA A 161 -4.55 -13.07 -10.34
N ASP A 162 -4.55 -12.91 -11.66
CA ASP A 162 -5.43 -13.64 -12.58
C ASP A 162 -5.22 -15.16 -12.49
N GLY A 163 -3.97 -15.60 -12.49
CA GLY A 163 -3.62 -17.01 -12.37
C GLY A 163 -4.08 -17.64 -11.07
N LEU A 164 -3.90 -16.94 -9.95
CA LEU A 164 -4.39 -17.37 -8.64
C LEU A 164 -5.92 -17.43 -8.59
N GLN A 165 -6.60 -16.45 -9.19
CA GLN A 165 -8.06 -16.43 -9.28
C GLN A 165 -8.59 -17.56 -10.19
N THR A 166 -7.96 -17.76 -11.35
CA THR A 166 -8.33 -18.83 -12.28
C THR A 166 -8.21 -20.23 -11.65
N LYS A 167 -7.20 -20.40 -10.79
CA LYS A 167 -7.00 -21.64 -10.02
C LYS A 167 -7.88 -21.72 -8.77
N ALA A 168 -8.76 -20.74 -8.55
CA ALA A 168 -9.60 -20.61 -7.36
C ALA A 168 -8.80 -20.64 -6.03
N TYR A 169 -7.57 -20.12 -6.04
CA TYR A 169 -6.76 -19.98 -4.83
C TYR A 169 -7.11 -18.72 -4.06
N ILE A 170 -7.60 -17.70 -4.76
CA ILE A 170 -8.08 -16.45 -4.19
C ILE A 170 -9.40 -16.02 -4.85
N GLU A 171 -10.17 -15.24 -4.10
CA GLU A 171 -11.33 -14.49 -4.59
C GLU A 171 -11.01 -12.99 -4.47
N LEU A 172 -11.02 -12.29 -5.60
CA LEU A 172 -10.76 -10.84 -5.63
C LEU A 172 -12.07 -10.09 -5.41
N GLY A 173 -12.20 -9.41 -4.27
CA GLY A 173 -13.24 -8.39 -4.02
C GLY A 173 -12.73 -7.00 -4.38
N GLU A 174 -13.58 -5.98 -4.22
CA GLU A 174 -13.22 -4.59 -4.55
C GLU A 174 -12.03 -4.07 -3.72
N GLU A 175 -12.02 -4.30 -2.42
CA GLU A 175 -10.95 -3.86 -1.51
C GLU A 175 -10.22 -5.00 -0.81
N ALA A 176 -10.85 -6.16 -0.68
CA ALA A 176 -10.33 -7.31 0.05
C ALA A 176 -10.11 -8.50 -0.87
N VAL A 177 -9.15 -9.34 -0.51
CA VAL A 177 -8.89 -10.62 -1.15
C VAL A 177 -9.12 -11.72 -0.14
N THR A 178 -9.97 -12.66 -0.47
CA THR A 178 -10.23 -13.86 0.33
C THR A 178 -9.35 -15.01 -0.15
N LEU A 179 -8.65 -15.64 0.79
CA LEU A 179 -7.85 -16.83 0.51
C LEU A 179 -8.73 -18.07 0.71
N THR A 180 -8.84 -18.88 -0.33
CA THR A 180 -9.63 -20.13 -0.28
C THR A 180 -8.85 -21.24 0.43
N PRO A 181 -9.50 -22.32 0.91
CA PRO A 181 -8.80 -23.47 1.48
C PRO A 181 -7.74 -24.08 0.52
N PRO A 182 -8.02 -24.31 -0.79
CA PRO A 182 -6.98 -24.70 -1.74
C PRO A 182 -5.84 -23.68 -1.87
N GLY A 183 -6.17 -22.39 -1.80
CA GLY A 183 -5.17 -21.32 -1.82
C GLY A 183 -4.28 -21.33 -0.59
N GLN A 184 -4.83 -21.60 0.59
CA GLN A 184 -4.03 -21.73 1.83
C GLN A 184 -3.01 -22.85 1.68
N GLN A 185 -3.45 -24.03 1.21
CA GLN A 185 -2.55 -25.16 0.98
C GLN A 185 -1.47 -24.80 -0.04
N PHE A 186 -1.86 -24.21 -1.19
CA PHE A 186 -0.92 -23.78 -2.22
C PHE A 186 0.17 -22.83 -1.68
N PHE A 187 -0.19 -21.80 -0.91
CA PHE A 187 0.79 -20.85 -0.39
C PHE A 187 1.71 -21.47 0.66
N CYS A 188 1.18 -22.37 1.50
CA CYS A 188 2.01 -23.14 2.43
C CYS A 188 3.02 -24.02 1.68
N ASP A 189 2.58 -24.76 0.67
CA ASP A 189 3.44 -25.62 -0.15
C ASP A 189 4.46 -24.80 -0.96
N PHE A 190 4.08 -23.59 -1.37
CA PHE A 190 4.97 -22.63 -2.02
C PHE A 190 6.01 -22.03 -1.06
N GLY A 191 5.90 -22.32 0.25
CA GLY A 191 6.84 -21.87 1.29
C GLY A 191 6.53 -20.49 1.86
N ILE A 192 5.27 -20.06 1.79
CA ILE A 192 4.81 -18.81 2.42
C ILE A 192 4.16 -19.12 3.76
N ASP A 193 4.67 -18.50 4.83
CA ASP A 193 4.09 -18.60 6.16
C ASP A 193 2.80 -17.74 6.24
N LEU A 194 1.68 -18.40 6.45
CA LEU A 194 0.36 -17.78 6.62
C LEU A 194 0.01 -17.47 8.07
N SER A 195 0.90 -17.75 9.02
CA SER A 195 0.66 -17.58 10.46
C SER A 195 0.19 -16.15 10.80
N PRO A 196 -0.75 -16.01 11.76
CA PRO A 196 -1.32 -14.72 12.12
C PRO A 196 -0.39 -13.80 12.91
N THR A 197 0.94 -13.98 12.80
CA THR A 197 1.93 -13.14 13.48
C THR A 197 1.84 -11.71 13.01
N THR A 198 1.08 -10.87 13.70
CA THR A 198 0.99 -9.48 13.30
C THR A 198 1.04 -8.47 14.42
N PRO A 199 1.82 -7.41 14.23
CA PRO A 199 1.50 -6.13 14.81
C PRO A 199 0.15 -5.64 14.21
N ARG A 200 -0.74 -5.11 15.07
CA ARG A 200 -2.02 -4.50 14.67
C ARG A 200 -1.85 -3.60 13.44
N GLY A 201 -2.66 -3.76 12.42
CA GLY A 201 -2.89 -2.75 11.36
C GLY A 201 -2.56 -3.12 9.91
N ARG A 202 -2.00 -4.31 9.59
CA ARG A 202 -1.78 -4.69 8.19
C ARG A 202 -2.79 -5.75 7.73
N PRO A 203 -3.61 -5.46 6.69
CA PRO A 203 -4.45 -6.49 6.07
C PRO A 203 -3.61 -7.67 5.63
N PHE A 204 -4.12 -8.88 5.86
CA PHE A 204 -3.46 -10.10 5.42
C PHE A 204 -3.31 -10.10 3.89
N CYS A 205 -4.40 -9.85 3.19
CA CYS A 205 -4.43 -9.71 1.75
C CYS A 205 -5.37 -8.57 1.35
N ARG A 206 -5.00 -7.78 0.36
CA ARG A 206 -5.81 -6.72 -0.23
C ARG A 206 -5.48 -6.58 -1.71
N THR A 207 -6.36 -5.94 -2.45
CA THR A 207 -6.08 -5.48 -3.80
C THR A 207 -5.27 -4.18 -3.78
N CYS A 208 -4.48 -3.97 -4.82
CA CYS A 208 -3.85 -2.70 -5.16
C CYS A 208 -4.07 -2.47 -6.66
N LEU A 209 -4.59 -1.29 -7.04
CA LEU A 209 -4.82 -0.97 -8.43
C LEU A 209 -3.49 -0.69 -9.14
N ASP A 210 -3.21 -1.43 -10.21
CA ASP A 210 -2.03 -1.18 -11.02
C ASP A 210 -2.22 0.09 -11.87
N TRP A 211 -1.32 1.07 -11.74
CA TRP A 211 -1.43 2.34 -12.45
C TRP A 211 -1.22 2.21 -13.96
N SER A 212 -0.51 1.18 -14.43
CA SER A 212 -0.25 0.96 -15.86
C SER A 212 -1.29 0.07 -16.54
N GLU A 213 -1.77 -0.95 -15.83
CA GLU A 213 -2.68 -1.96 -16.37
C GLU A 213 -4.15 -1.67 -16.04
N ARG A 214 -4.42 -0.78 -15.07
CA ARG A 214 -5.78 -0.44 -14.59
C ARG A 214 -6.55 -1.65 -14.08
N ARG A 215 -5.82 -2.62 -13.52
CA ARG A 215 -6.34 -3.87 -13.01
C ARG A 215 -5.75 -4.16 -11.62
N PRO A 216 -6.47 -4.89 -10.77
CA PRO A 216 -5.99 -5.22 -9.44
C PRO A 216 -4.83 -6.22 -9.48
N HIS A 217 -3.90 -6.07 -8.54
CA HIS A 217 -2.88 -7.06 -8.22
C HIS A 217 -2.79 -7.26 -6.70
N LEU A 218 -2.09 -8.31 -6.27
CA LEU A 218 -2.02 -8.70 -4.87
C LEU A 218 -1.12 -7.78 -4.07
N ALA A 219 -1.64 -7.30 -2.94
CA ALA A 219 -0.92 -6.53 -1.94
C ALA A 219 -1.21 -7.07 -0.52
N GLY A 220 -0.84 -6.33 0.51
CA GLY A 220 -0.95 -6.80 1.88
C GLY A 220 0.24 -7.68 2.30
N ARG A 221 0.07 -8.46 3.37
CA ARG A 221 1.11 -9.38 3.85
C ARG A 221 1.42 -10.47 2.84
N LEU A 222 0.38 -11.03 2.24
CA LEU A 222 0.51 -12.09 1.26
C LEU A 222 1.25 -11.60 0.01
N GLY A 223 0.90 -10.41 -0.51
CA GLY A 223 1.60 -9.81 -1.65
C GLY A 223 3.09 -9.57 -1.38
N ALA A 224 3.44 -9.14 -0.15
CA ALA A 224 4.83 -8.94 0.25
C ALA A 224 5.58 -10.29 0.37
N ALA A 225 5.00 -11.26 1.07
CA ALA A 225 5.58 -12.59 1.21
C ALA A 225 5.80 -13.28 -0.15
N LEU A 226 4.87 -13.04 -1.09
CA LEU A 226 4.99 -13.56 -2.44
C LEU A 226 6.19 -12.95 -3.20
N LEU A 227 6.40 -11.63 -3.10
CA LEU A 227 7.57 -10.97 -3.67
C LEU A 227 8.87 -11.49 -3.04
N ASP A 228 8.92 -11.57 -1.71
CA ASP A 228 10.09 -12.06 -1.00
C ASP A 228 10.43 -13.50 -1.43
N ARG A 229 9.43 -14.36 -1.49
CA ARG A 229 9.60 -15.74 -1.93
C ARG A 229 10.09 -15.86 -3.37
N MET A 230 9.58 -15.04 -4.28
CA MET A 230 10.04 -15.02 -5.68
C MET A 230 11.47 -14.47 -5.83
N LEU A 231 11.88 -13.56 -4.96
CA LEU A 231 13.28 -13.11 -4.89
C LEU A 231 14.19 -14.21 -4.35
N GLU A 232 13.80 -14.93 -3.29
CA GLU A 232 14.54 -16.07 -2.73
C GLU A 232 14.72 -17.20 -3.75
N LEU A 233 13.69 -17.52 -4.50
CA LEU A 233 13.73 -18.52 -5.57
C LEU A 233 14.53 -18.07 -6.80
N GLY A 234 14.94 -16.80 -6.83
CA GLY A 234 15.63 -16.21 -7.98
C GLY A 234 14.74 -16.11 -9.23
N TRP A 235 13.39 -16.12 -9.07
CA TRP A 235 12.46 -15.99 -10.19
C TRP A 235 12.39 -14.55 -10.70
N VAL A 236 12.52 -13.60 -9.78
CA VAL A 236 12.69 -12.19 -10.09
C VAL A 236 13.94 -11.68 -9.40
N ALA A 237 14.55 -10.65 -9.96
CA ALA A 237 15.71 -9.96 -9.38
C ALA A 237 15.49 -8.45 -9.42
N ARG A 238 15.86 -7.76 -8.33
CA ARG A 238 15.85 -6.30 -8.29
C ARG A 238 16.94 -5.77 -9.23
N GLN A 239 16.64 -4.67 -9.90
CA GLN A 239 17.64 -3.97 -10.70
C GLN A 239 18.37 -2.92 -9.83
N PRO A 240 19.63 -2.62 -10.12
CA PRO A 240 20.41 -1.65 -9.34
C PRO A 240 19.78 -0.25 -9.32
N GLN A 241 19.06 0.11 -10.37
CA GLN A 241 18.41 1.41 -10.50
C GLN A 241 16.91 1.27 -10.74
N GLY A 242 16.11 1.91 -9.87
CA GLY A 242 14.67 1.97 -10.00
C GLY A 242 13.93 0.77 -9.42
N ARG A 243 12.66 0.64 -9.81
CA ARG A 243 11.71 -0.34 -9.26
C ARG A 243 11.46 -1.54 -10.18
N ALA A 244 11.99 -1.52 -11.39
CA ALA A 244 11.79 -2.61 -12.34
C ALA A 244 12.38 -3.91 -11.79
N LEU A 245 11.67 -5.00 -11.99
CA LEU A 245 12.12 -6.35 -11.65
C LEU A 245 12.52 -7.05 -12.94
N ARG A 246 13.71 -7.66 -12.92
CA ARG A 246 14.16 -8.54 -14.00
C ARG A 246 13.60 -9.93 -13.75
N ILE A 247 12.88 -10.47 -14.73
CA ILE A 247 12.38 -11.82 -14.70
C ILE A 247 13.46 -12.76 -15.23
N THR A 248 13.70 -13.87 -14.53
CA THR A 248 14.68 -14.87 -14.91
C THR A 248 14.04 -15.99 -15.72
N GLN A 249 14.83 -16.82 -16.37
CA GLN A 249 14.34 -18.01 -17.04
C GLN A 249 13.66 -18.99 -16.06
N ALA A 250 14.24 -19.16 -14.86
CA ALA A 250 13.62 -19.95 -13.80
C ALA A 250 12.27 -19.36 -13.38
N GLY A 251 12.17 -18.00 -13.34
CA GLY A 251 10.92 -17.32 -13.06
C GLY A 251 9.84 -17.57 -14.12
N GLN A 252 10.18 -17.47 -15.39
CA GLN A 252 9.22 -17.77 -16.47
C GLN A 252 8.66 -19.20 -16.36
N GLN A 253 9.53 -20.18 -16.12
CA GLN A 253 9.12 -21.56 -15.91
C GLN A 253 8.25 -21.72 -14.66
N GLY A 254 8.65 -21.11 -13.54
CA GLY A 254 7.92 -21.15 -12.27
C GLY A 254 6.55 -20.50 -12.36
N PHE A 255 6.44 -19.33 -13.00
CA PHE A 255 5.15 -18.64 -13.19
C PHE A 255 4.18 -19.48 -14.02
N ARG A 256 4.66 -20.11 -15.09
CA ARG A 256 3.84 -21.02 -15.89
C ARG A 256 3.39 -22.24 -15.06
N ALA A 257 4.30 -22.91 -14.38
CA ALA A 257 4.02 -24.14 -13.66
C ALA A 257 3.11 -23.90 -12.44
N GLN A 258 3.42 -22.91 -11.62
CA GLN A 258 2.75 -22.70 -10.34
C GLN A 258 1.50 -21.81 -10.45
N PHE A 259 1.54 -20.79 -11.30
CA PHE A 259 0.46 -19.80 -11.40
C PHE A 259 -0.33 -19.90 -12.70
N GLY A 260 0.09 -20.71 -13.66
CA GLY A 260 -0.56 -20.82 -14.96
C GLY A 260 -0.39 -19.59 -15.83
N VAL A 261 0.60 -18.76 -15.52
CA VAL A 261 0.89 -17.52 -16.26
C VAL A 261 1.61 -17.88 -17.56
N THR A 262 0.95 -17.65 -18.69
CA THR A 262 1.49 -17.85 -20.05
C THR A 262 2.31 -16.64 -20.48
N GLU A 263 3.06 -16.74 -21.59
CA GLU A 263 3.94 -15.64 -22.04
C GLU A 263 3.19 -14.41 -22.61
N ASP A 264 1.87 -14.54 -22.81
CA ASP A 264 1.02 -13.49 -23.40
C ASP A 264 1.02 -12.16 -22.62
N TRP A 265 1.31 -12.23 -21.32
CA TRP A 265 1.45 -11.01 -20.48
C TRP A 265 2.70 -10.17 -20.82
N MET A 266 3.66 -10.71 -21.57
CA MET A 266 4.87 -10.01 -21.99
C MET A 266 4.66 -9.14 -23.24
N ALA A 267 3.59 -9.40 -23.99
CA ALA A 267 3.27 -8.73 -25.27
C ALA A 267 2.85 -7.25 -25.16
#